data_7ec6f62e53b657e64874034596675861
#
_entry.id   7ec6f62e53b657e64874034596675861
#
_cell.length_a   1.000
_cell.length_b   1.000
_cell.length_c   1.000
_cell.angle_alpha   90.00
_cell.angle_beta   90.00
_cell.angle_gamma   90.00
#
_symmetry.space_group_name_H-M   'P 1'
#
loop_
_entity.id
_entity.type
_entity.pdbx_description
1 polymer ?
#
loop_
_entity_poly.entity_id
_entity_poly.type
_entity_poly.pdbx_seq_one_letter_code
_entity_poly.pdbx_strand_id
1 'polypeptide(L)'
;MATKRESIMQALFTALSATTNVGTRIYRSRVEPVARAESPALVLEPVNDVVEQNTCLPTLDHTLTFRVVVIVRANVPDQTADPIIESLHAKIVADLTLGGLAIDVQPGPTEFTLEQADTPVGVIYCTYRVLYRTSVSDLSV
;
A
#
# COMPACT_ATOMS: atom_id res chain seq x y z
N MET A 1 10.43 1.46 20.27
CA MET A 1 10.93 2.07 19.03
C MET A 1 10.44 1.29 17.82
N ALA A 2 9.93 1.97 16.83
CA ALA A 2 9.46 1.30 15.61
C ALA A 2 10.64 0.98 14.69
N THR A 3 10.53 -0.12 13.94
CA THR A 3 11.44 -0.39 12.84
C THR A 3 11.23 0.63 11.73
N LYS A 4 12.23 0.78 10.86
CA LYS A 4 12.12 1.67 9.72
C LYS A 4 10.98 1.24 8.79
N ARG A 5 10.77 -0.08 8.66
CA ARG A 5 9.62 -0.63 7.92
C ARG A 5 8.29 -0.15 8.48
N GLU A 6 8.15 -0.18 9.80
CA GLU A 6 6.91 0.30 10.45
C GLU A 6 6.69 1.80 10.20
N SER A 7 7.75 2.59 10.29
CA SER A 7 7.69 4.03 10.01
C SER A 7 7.27 4.29 8.55
N ILE A 8 7.78 3.48 7.62
CA ILE A 8 7.40 3.56 6.20
C ILE A 8 5.92 3.22 6.02
N MET A 9 5.44 2.16 6.68
CA MET A 9 4.02 1.79 6.60
C MET A 9 3.12 2.88 7.18
N GLN A 10 3.52 3.52 8.26
CA GLN A 10 2.77 4.64 8.84
C GLN A 10 2.73 5.84 7.90
N ALA A 11 3.86 6.15 7.26
CA ALA A 11 3.93 7.24 6.29
C ALA A 11 3.04 6.98 5.08
N LEU A 12 3.01 5.74 4.59
CA LEU A 12 2.14 5.34 3.48
C LEU A 12 0.67 5.44 3.87
N PHE A 13 0.32 4.99 5.06
CA PHE A 13 -1.05 5.09 5.57
C PHE A 13 -1.51 6.55 5.64
N THR A 14 -0.64 7.42 6.14
CA THR A 14 -0.93 8.86 6.20
C THR A 14 -1.06 9.46 4.81
N ALA A 15 -0.19 9.07 3.88
CA ALA A 15 -0.24 9.56 2.50
C ALA A 15 -1.54 9.18 1.79
N LEU A 16 -2.11 8.02 2.12
CA LEU A 16 -3.37 7.56 1.52
C LEU A 16 -4.60 8.25 2.11
N SER A 17 -4.47 9.01 3.19
CA SER A 17 -5.61 9.72 3.78
C SER A 17 -6.22 10.67 2.75
N ALA A 18 -7.56 10.83 2.78
CA ALA A 18 -8.31 11.67 1.85
C ALA A 18 -8.21 11.23 0.38
N THR A 19 -7.92 9.96 0.12
CA THR A 19 -8.02 9.40 -1.24
C THR A 19 -9.47 9.56 -1.75
N THR A 20 -9.60 9.90 -3.03
CA THR A 20 -10.90 10.18 -3.65
C THR A 20 -11.90 9.05 -3.39
N ASN A 21 -13.11 9.42 -2.99
CA ASN A 21 -14.28 8.54 -2.81
C ASN A 21 -14.19 7.53 -1.65
N VAL A 22 -13.10 7.44 -0.91
CA VAL A 22 -13.02 6.52 0.24
C VAL A 22 -13.10 7.23 1.59
N GLY A 23 -12.82 8.54 1.65
CA GLY A 23 -12.91 9.31 2.90
C GLY A 23 -12.04 8.71 4.00
N THR A 24 -12.67 8.31 5.10
CA THR A 24 -11.98 7.69 6.24
C THR A 24 -11.96 6.17 6.19
N ARG A 25 -12.49 5.54 5.15
CA ARG A 25 -12.54 4.09 5.01
C ARG A 25 -11.21 3.54 4.49
N ILE A 26 -10.14 3.79 5.22
CA ILE A 26 -8.79 3.34 4.92
C ILE A 26 -8.32 2.52 6.12
N TYR A 27 -7.95 1.26 5.88
CA TYR A 27 -7.61 0.30 6.91
C TYR A 27 -6.21 -0.23 6.69
N ARG A 28 -5.61 -0.71 7.76
CA ARG A 28 -4.27 -1.31 7.69
C ARG A 28 -4.35 -2.77 8.15
N SER A 29 -3.88 -3.68 7.27
CA SER A 29 -3.79 -5.13 7.55
C SER A 29 -5.10 -5.72 8.07
N ARG A 30 -6.22 -5.25 7.52
CA ARG A 30 -7.53 -5.71 7.92
C ARG A 30 -7.82 -7.08 7.31
N VAL A 31 -8.14 -8.06 8.13
CA VAL A 31 -8.51 -9.41 7.70
C VAL A 31 -10.02 -9.63 7.65
N GLU A 32 -10.79 -8.79 8.35
CA GLU A 32 -12.23 -8.89 8.36
C GLU A 32 -12.82 -8.40 7.03
N PRO A 33 -13.89 -9.03 6.53
CA PRO A 33 -14.55 -8.57 5.33
C PRO A 33 -15.03 -7.12 5.44
N VAL A 34 -14.96 -6.40 4.33
CA VAL A 34 -15.49 -5.04 4.26
C VAL A 34 -17.00 -5.10 4.07
N ALA A 35 -17.75 -4.48 4.98
CA ALA A 35 -19.20 -4.44 4.91
C ALA A 35 -19.66 -3.57 3.73
N ARG A 36 -20.91 -3.81 3.28
CA ARG A 36 -21.48 -3.03 2.16
C ARG A 36 -21.44 -1.52 2.41
N ALA A 37 -21.72 -1.10 3.65
CA ALA A 37 -21.71 0.31 4.02
C ALA A 37 -20.31 0.91 4.06
N GLU A 38 -19.27 0.08 4.05
CA GLU A 38 -17.88 0.50 4.07
C GLU A 38 -17.25 0.56 2.67
N SER A 39 -18.02 0.39 1.63
CA SER A 39 -17.55 0.47 0.25
C SER A 39 -17.73 1.89 -0.31
N PRO A 40 -16.79 2.41 -1.11
CA PRO A 40 -15.47 1.85 -1.40
C PRO A 40 -14.50 2.00 -0.21
N ALA A 41 -13.54 1.10 -0.13
CA ALA A 41 -12.56 1.09 0.97
C ALA A 41 -11.17 0.76 0.44
N LEU A 42 -10.16 1.18 1.20
CA LEU A 42 -8.76 0.84 0.93
C LEU A 42 -8.22 0.03 2.11
N VAL A 43 -7.42 -0.98 1.81
CA VAL A 43 -6.66 -1.72 2.82
C VAL A 43 -5.19 -1.68 2.42
N LEU A 44 -4.35 -1.11 3.28
CA LEU A 44 -2.91 -1.10 3.11
C LEU A 44 -2.32 -2.29 3.86
N GLU A 45 -1.56 -3.14 3.16
CA GLU A 45 -0.96 -4.32 3.79
C GLU A 45 0.43 -4.60 3.24
N PRO A 46 1.37 -5.05 4.08
CA PRO A 46 2.68 -5.50 3.61
C PRO A 46 2.55 -6.91 3.02
N VAL A 47 3.37 -7.20 2.03
CA VAL A 47 3.44 -8.53 1.41
C VAL A 47 4.69 -9.25 1.86
N ASN A 48 5.86 -8.67 1.62
CA ASN A 48 7.13 -9.19 2.09
C ASN A 48 8.19 -8.09 2.14
N ASP A 49 9.30 -8.42 2.77
CA ASP A 49 10.45 -7.52 2.87
C ASP A 49 11.69 -8.36 2.57
N VAL A 50 12.25 -8.20 1.38
CA VAL A 50 13.46 -8.91 0.97
C VAL A 50 14.66 -8.11 1.41
N VAL A 51 15.56 -8.76 2.16
CA VAL A 51 16.73 -8.12 2.76
C VAL A 51 18.00 -8.67 2.12
N GLU A 52 18.87 -7.78 1.67
CA GLU A 52 20.13 -8.16 1.07
C GLU A 52 21.26 -7.30 1.64
N GLN A 53 22.44 -7.90 1.76
CA GLN A 53 23.65 -7.17 2.14
C GLN A 53 24.53 -7.04 0.92
N ASN A 54 24.36 -5.94 0.18
CA ASN A 54 25.01 -5.72 -1.12
C ASN A 54 26.32 -4.95 -1.02
N THR A 55 26.71 -4.50 0.18
CA THR A 55 27.93 -3.72 0.40
C THR A 55 28.73 -4.31 1.57
N CYS A 56 30.00 -3.98 1.64
CA CYS A 56 30.84 -4.33 2.79
C CYS A 56 30.64 -3.40 3.98
N LEU A 57 29.79 -2.37 3.85
CA LEU A 57 29.36 -1.54 4.97
C LEU A 57 28.36 -2.28 5.83
N PRO A 58 28.23 -1.96 7.13
CA PRO A 58 27.26 -2.64 7.99
C PRO A 58 25.82 -2.14 7.74
N THR A 59 25.37 -2.28 6.51
CA THR A 59 24.03 -1.86 6.08
C THR A 59 23.32 -2.99 5.37
N LEU A 60 21.98 -3.00 5.49
CA LEU A 60 21.10 -3.92 4.80
C LEU A 60 20.24 -3.14 3.80
N ASP A 61 20.16 -3.65 2.59
CA ASP A 61 19.26 -3.11 1.57
C ASP A 61 17.97 -3.91 1.57
N HIS A 62 16.85 -3.20 1.73
CA HIS A 62 15.52 -3.80 1.82
C HIS A 62 14.69 -3.46 0.60
N THR A 63 13.92 -4.43 0.14
CA THR A 63 12.84 -4.20 -0.84
C THR A 63 11.54 -4.64 -0.17
N LEU A 64 10.78 -3.68 0.33
CA LEU A 64 9.49 -3.93 0.94
C LEU A 64 8.43 -3.90 -0.16
N THR A 65 7.76 -5.02 -0.35
CA THR A 65 6.60 -5.10 -1.23
C THR A 65 5.35 -4.92 -0.38
N PHE A 66 4.55 -3.93 -0.72
CA PHE A 66 3.26 -3.72 -0.08
C PHE A 66 2.19 -3.58 -1.15
N ARG A 67 0.95 -3.75 -0.76
CA ARG A 67 -0.16 -3.56 -1.68
C ARG A 67 -1.26 -2.72 -1.05
N VAL A 68 -1.93 -1.97 -1.90
CA VAL A 68 -3.14 -1.24 -1.52
C VAL A 68 -4.29 -1.98 -2.19
N VAL A 69 -5.18 -2.52 -1.37
CA VAL A 69 -6.34 -3.27 -1.86
C VAL A 69 -7.51 -2.31 -1.94
N VAL A 70 -8.06 -2.16 -3.14
CA VAL A 70 -9.26 -1.33 -3.39
C VAL A 70 -10.46 -2.27 -3.45
N ILE A 71 -11.42 -2.09 -2.55
CA ILE A 71 -12.62 -2.91 -2.48
C ILE A 71 -13.82 -2.02 -2.84
N VAL A 72 -14.50 -2.38 -3.93
CA VAL A 72 -15.61 -1.59 -4.49
C VAL A 72 -16.79 -2.50 -4.79
N ARG A 73 -17.98 -2.05 -4.43
CA ARG A 73 -19.24 -2.71 -4.80
C ARG A 73 -19.99 -1.81 -5.79
N ALA A 74 -20.09 -2.24 -7.04
CA ALA A 74 -20.74 -1.48 -8.11
C ALA A 74 -21.10 -2.40 -9.25
N ASN A 75 -21.94 -1.92 -10.17
CA ASN A 75 -22.30 -2.71 -11.36
C ASN A 75 -21.10 -2.96 -12.27
N VAL A 76 -20.18 -1.98 -12.36
CA VAL A 76 -18.91 -2.13 -13.09
C VAL A 76 -17.81 -1.72 -12.11
N PRO A 77 -17.33 -2.67 -11.27
CA PRO A 77 -16.41 -2.34 -10.17
C PRO A 77 -15.09 -1.72 -10.63
N ASP A 78 -14.51 -2.22 -11.71
CA ASP A 78 -13.24 -1.71 -12.23
C ASP A 78 -13.37 -0.26 -12.67
N GLN A 79 -14.47 0.11 -13.32
CA GLN A 79 -14.71 1.48 -13.72
C GLN A 79 -14.89 2.42 -12.51
N THR A 80 -15.60 1.95 -11.50
CA THR A 80 -15.83 2.74 -10.28
C THR A 80 -14.52 2.90 -9.49
N ALA A 81 -13.65 1.90 -9.54
CA ALA A 81 -12.37 1.93 -8.83
C ALA A 81 -11.32 2.80 -9.52
N ASP A 82 -11.46 3.06 -10.79
CA ASP A 82 -10.43 3.76 -11.57
C ASP A 82 -10.05 5.14 -11.00
N PRO A 83 -10.99 6.03 -10.64
CA PRO A 83 -10.62 7.30 -10.01
C PRO A 83 -9.93 7.14 -8.65
N ILE A 84 -10.30 6.09 -7.92
CA ILE A 84 -9.67 5.78 -6.63
C ILE A 84 -8.21 5.37 -6.83
N ILE A 85 -7.96 4.52 -7.83
CA ILE A 85 -6.61 4.05 -8.16
C ILE A 85 -5.75 5.23 -8.63
N GLU A 86 -6.28 6.10 -9.47
CA GLU A 86 -5.57 7.30 -9.92
C GLU A 86 -5.18 8.18 -8.73
N SER A 87 -6.10 8.40 -7.80
CA SER A 87 -5.87 9.23 -6.62
C SER A 87 -4.84 8.61 -5.68
N LEU A 88 -4.95 7.30 -5.38
CA LEU A 88 -4.01 6.64 -4.48
C LEU A 88 -2.60 6.59 -5.08
N HIS A 89 -2.49 6.38 -6.37
CA HIS A 89 -1.20 6.37 -7.05
C HIS A 89 -0.53 7.75 -6.94
N ALA A 90 -1.28 8.82 -7.22
CA ALA A 90 -0.75 10.18 -7.12
C ALA A 90 -0.27 10.49 -5.70
N LYS A 91 -0.98 10.03 -4.67
CA LYS A 91 -0.60 10.24 -3.28
C LYS A 91 0.65 9.46 -2.88
N ILE A 92 0.77 8.22 -3.35
CA ILE A 92 1.94 7.38 -3.05
C ILE A 92 3.20 7.95 -3.69
N VAL A 93 3.13 8.37 -4.96
CA VAL A 93 4.30 8.85 -5.69
C VAL A 93 4.59 10.34 -5.48
N ALA A 94 3.76 11.05 -4.72
CA ALA A 94 3.97 12.46 -4.42
C ALA A 94 5.29 12.69 -3.67
N ASP A 95 5.71 11.73 -2.85
CA ASP A 95 7.00 11.76 -2.17
C ASP A 95 7.63 10.38 -2.23
N LEU A 96 8.55 10.20 -3.17
CA LEU A 96 9.21 8.90 -3.41
C LEU A 96 10.17 8.49 -2.29
N THR A 97 10.55 9.43 -1.43
CA THR A 97 11.44 9.15 -0.31
C THR A 97 10.71 9.01 1.02
N LEU A 98 9.41 9.27 1.04
CA LEU A 98 8.58 9.22 2.25
C LEU A 98 9.19 10.02 3.41
N GLY A 99 9.59 11.25 3.12
CA GLY A 99 10.21 12.11 4.12
C GLY A 99 11.64 11.71 4.50
N GLY A 100 12.33 11.00 3.60
CA GLY A 100 13.70 10.55 3.84
C GLY A 100 13.81 9.14 4.42
N LEU A 101 12.68 8.45 4.64
CA LEU A 101 12.68 7.08 5.15
C LEU A 101 13.06 6.06 4.08
N ALA A 102 12.79 6.36 2.82
CA ALA A 102 12.99 5.44 1.71
C ALA A 102 13.95 6.03 0.67
N ILE A 103 14.56 5.14 -0.11
CA ILE A 103 15.39 5.53 -1.26
C ILE A 103 14.48 5.82 -2.45
N ASP A 104 13.48 4.98 -2.68
CA ASP A 104 12.58 5.10 -3.82
C ASP A 104 11.31 4.29 -3.59
N VAL A 105 10.24 4.67 -4.27
CA VAL A 105 8.98 3.92 -4.31
C VAL A 105 8.68 3.62 -5.78
N GLN A 106 8.48 2.34 -6.10
CA GLN A 106 8.26 1.89 -7.47
C GLN A 106 6.92 1.17 -7.60
N PRO A 107 6.16 1.43 -8.67
CA PRO A 107 4.92 0.69 -8.91
C PRO A 107 5.23 -0.74 -9.34
N GLY A 108 4.35 -1.65 -8.98
CA GLY A 108 4.36 -3.03 -9.38
C GLY A 108 3.09 -3.38 -10.16
N PRO A 109 2.76 -4.68 -10.25
CA PRO A 109 1.57 -5.12 -10.98
C PRO A 109 0.28 -4.72 -10.25
N THR A 110 -0.77 -4.52 -11.04
CA THR A 110 -2.14 -4.34 -10.54
C THR A 110 -2.94 -5.56 -10.94
N GLU A 111 -3.59 -6.21 -9.98
CA GLU A 111 -4.37 -7.42 -10.21
C GLU A 111 -5.84 -7.16 -9.88
N PHE A 112 -6.73 -7.74 -10.68
CA PHE A 112 -8.17 -7.55 -10.54
C PHE A 112 -8.84 -8.87 -10.20
N THR A 113 -9.72 -8.85 -9.20
CA THR A 113 -10.57 -9.99 -8.85
C THR A 113 -12.01 -9.48 -8.76
N LEU A 114 -12.91 -10.15 -9.48
CA LEU A 114 -14.33 -9.82 -9.46
C LEU A 114 -15.07 -10.97 -8.78
N GLU A 115 -15.94 -10.64 -7.84
CA GLU A 115 -16.73 -11.62 -7.09
C GLU A 115 -18.22 -11.39 -7.36
N GLN A 116 -18.97 -12.49 -7.48
CA GLN A 116 -20.40 -12.45 -7.63
C GLN A 116 -21.08 -12.22 -6.30
N ALA A 117 -21.97 -11.22 -6.27
CA ALA A 117 -22.80 -10.90 -5.13
C ALA A 117 -24.07 -10.22 -5.66
N ASP A 118 -24.99 -9.80 -4.78
CA ASP A 118 -26.17 -9.03 -5.20
C ASP A 118 -25.75 -7.82 -6.02
N THR A 119 -24.73 -7.11 -5.56
CA THR A 119 -23.99 -6.12 -6.33
C THR A 119 -22.58 -6.67 -6.52
N PRO A 120 -22.04 -6.70 -7.76
CA PRO A 120 -20.69 -7.22 -7.99
C PRO A 120 -19.66 -6.53 -7.11
N VAL A 121 -18.70 -7.29 -6.61
CA VAL A 121 -17.61 -6.81 -5.77
C VAL A 121 -16.32 -6.89 -6.57
N GLY A 122 -15.62 -5.77 -6.70
CA GLY A 122 -14.28 -5.72 -7.27
C GLY A 122 -13.25 -5.59 -6.16
N VAL A 123 -12.25 -6.45 -6.19
CA VAL A 123 -11.09 -6.39 -5.30
C VAL A 123 -9.87 -6.19 -6.19
N ILE A 124 -9.21 -5.05 -6.05
CA ILE A 124 -8.10 -4.67 -6.92
C ILE A 124 -6.87 -4.50 -6.05
N TYR A 125 -5.82 -5.26 -6.38
CA TYR A 125 -4.56 -5.28 -5.65
C TYR A 125 -3.56 -4.40 -6.39
N CYS A 126 -3.28 -3.22 -5.86
CA CYS A 126 -2.27 -2.33 -6.39
C CYS A 126 -0.96 -2.56 -5.63
N THR A 127 0.02 -3.20 -6.27
CA THR A 127 1.27 -3.57 -5.63
C THR A 127 2.33 -2.51 -5.88
N TYR A 128 3.12 -2.21 -4.86
CA TYR A 128 4.23 -1.27 -4.92
C TYR A 128 5.43 -1.83 -4.18
N ARG A 129 6.61 -1.32 -4.49
CA ARG A 129 7.85 -1.68 -3.82
C ARG A 129 8.52 -0.43 -3.28
N VAL A 130 9.01 -0.53 -2.06
CA VAL A 130 9.78 0.52 -1.41
C VAL A 130 11.20 0.03 -1.20
N LEU A 131 12.16 0.78 -1.70
CA LEU A 131 13.57 0.51 -1.48
C LEU A 131 14.04 1.35 -0.31
N TYR A 132 14.60 0.71 0.72
CA TYR A 132 15.12 1.43 1.88
C TYR A 132 16.32 0.70 2.46
N ARG A 133 17.02 1.35 3.37
CA ARG A 133 18.25 0.82 3.95
C ARG A 133 18.22 0.96 5.45
N THR A 134 18.74 -0.06 6.14
CA THR A 134 18.88 -0.05 7.59
C THR A 134 20.30 -0.46 7.98
N SER A 135 20.65 -0.27 9.27
CA SER A 135 21.84 -0.86 9.85
C SER A 135 21.68 -2.38 9.95
N VAL A 136 22.80 -3.11 9.87
CA VAL A 136 22.80 -4.57 10.06
C VAL A 136 22.32 -4.94 11.47
N SER A 137 22.63 -4.14 12.46
CA SER A 137 22.33 -4.44 13.86
C SER A 137 21.07 -3.76 14.40
N ASP A 138 20.49 -2.81 13.65
CA ASP A 138 19.34 -2.04 14.12
C ASP A 138 18.41 -1.71 12.97
N LEU A 139 17.22 -2.31 12.96
CA LEU A 139 16.22 -2.12 11.91
C LEU A 139 15.50 -0.77 11.99
N SER A 140 15.78 0.04 13.00
CA SER A 140 15.16 1.37 13.15
C SER A 140 16.02 2.51 12.58
N VAL A 141 17.23 2.19 12.16
CA VAL A 141 18.21 3.20 11.74
C VAL A 141 18.55 3.08 10.27
#